data_ef706f872d0ecd46189f6bc8808092ee
#
_entry.id   ef706f872d0ecd46189f6bc8808092ee
#
_cell.length_a   1.000
_cell.length_b   1.000
_cell.length_c   1.000
_cell.angle_alpha   90.00
_cell.angle_beta   90.00
_cell.angle_gamma   90.00
#
_symmetry.space_group_name_H-M   'P 1'
#
loop_
_entity.id
_entity.type
_entity.pdbx_description
1 polymer ?
#
loop_
_entity_poly.entity_id
_entity_poly.type
_entity_poly.pdbx_seq_one_letter_code
_entity_poly.pdbx_strand_id
1 'polypeptide(L)'
;MKARKNQMSDEKKKDLDLNLQDDYQYGFHDEDVSVYKTGKGLSEETVREISRIKKEPEWMLQRRLDAYHSFLEQSNPDWGPDLSEIDFDDYTYYIKPSEKQEKSWDEVPETIRDTFDKLGIPEAEQKFLAGVSTQYESEVVYHNMLEEVEEKGVIFLDTDSALREHPELFEKYFGKLVPYTDNKYAALNTAVWSGGSFIYVPKGVTLDKPLQSYFRINSMSMGQFERTLIIVDEGADVHYVEGCTAPTYSKDSLHAAVVEIYVHKNAKCRYSTVQNWSSNILNLVTKRAKCYENAHMEWIDGNIGSHINMKYPACILAEPYAKGTCISIAVASKNQKQ
;
A
#
# COMPACT_ATOMS: atom_id res chain seq x y z
N MET A 1 47.39 32.55 -19.00
CA MET A 1 46.25 31.61 -19.16
C MET A 1 45.12 32.05 -18.24
N LYS A 2 44.09 32.74 -18.77
CA LYS A 2 42.92 33.22 -18.01
C LYS A 2 41.87 32.15 -18.00
N ALA A 3 41.48 31.64 -16.83
CA ALA A 3 40.39 30.70 -16.65
C ALA A 3 39.04 31.40 -16.99
N ARG A 4 38.35 30.91 -18.00
CA ARG A 4 36.94 31.28 -18.29
C ARG A 4 36.05 30.65 -17.23
N LYS A 5 35.55 31.47 -16.31
CA LYS A 5 34.38 31.13 -15.49
C LYS A 5 33.14 31.08 -16.41
N ASN A 6 32.60 29.86 -16.60
CA ASN A 6 31.26 29.70 -17.17
C ASN A 6 30.25 30.23 -16.15
N GLN A 7 29.78 31.46 -16.38
CA GLN A 7 28.55 31.94 -15.77
C GLN A 7 27.40 31.33 -16.58
N MET A 8 26.78 30.28 -16.05
CA MET A 8 25.43 29.91 -16.48
C MET A 8 24.49 31.03 -16.05
N SER A 9 23.81 31.65 -17.00
CA SER A 9 22.89 32.77 -16.77
C SER A 9 21.73 32.33 -15.86
N ASP A 10 21.32 33.21 -14.95
CA ASP A 10 20.20 33.00 -14.02
C ASP A 10 18.86 32.70 -14.71
N GLU A 11 18.71 32.99 -16.00
CA GLU A 11 17.55 32.60 -16.80
C GLU A 11 17.39 31.09 -16.99
N LYS A 12 18.47 30.28 -17.02
CA LYS A 12 18.37 28.82 -17.13
C LYS A 12 18.00 28.13 -15.79
N LYS A 13 18.04 28.85 -14.67
CA LYS A 13 17.58 28.33 -13.38
C LYS A 13 16.08 28.49 -13.14
N LYS A 14 15.40 29.36 -13.90
CA LYS A 14 13.96 29.58 -13.77
C LYS A 14 13.08 28.51 -14.43
N ASP A 15 13.61 27.79 -15.41
CA ASP A 15 12.85 26.77 -16.16
C ASP A 15 12.80 25.39 -15.50
N LEU A 16 13.33 25.24 -14.28
CA LEU A 16 13.33 23.98 -13.52
C LEU A 16 12.53 24.08 -12.20
N ASP A 17 11.79 25.16 -12.00
CA ASP A 17 10.79 25.23 -10.94
C ASP A 17 9.52 24.50 -11.44
N LEU A 18 9.61 23.18 -11.48
CA LEU A 18 8.47 22.30 -11.69
C LEU A 18 7.56 22.47 -10.47
N ASN A 19 6.59 23.37 -10.59
CA ASN A 19 5.58 23.62 -9.57
C ASN A 19 4.56 22.45 -9.63
N LEU A 20 5.03 21.26 -9.26
CA LEU A 20 4.24 20.01 -9.29
C LEU A 20 3.02 20.03 -8.35
N GLN A 21 2.88 21.09 -7.54
CA GLN A 21 1.76 21.23 -6.62
C GLN A 21 0.59 22.02 -7.18
N ASP A 22 0.83 22.98 -8.09
CA ASP A 22 -0.25 23.83 -8.61
C ASP A 22 -1.21 23.06 -9.55
N ASP A 23 -0.80 21.88 -10.03
CA ASP A 23 -1.55 21.04 -10.97
C ASP A 23 -1.89 19.64 -10.43
N TYR A 24 -1.94 19.45 -9.09
CA TYR A 24 -2.29 18.14 -8.51
C TYR A 24 -3.76 17.82 -8.75
N GLN A 25 -4.03 17.13 -9.86
CA GLN A 25 -5.38 16.81 -10.37
C GLN A 25 -6.18 15.83 -9.48
N TYR A 26 -5.53 15.11 -8.56
CA TYR A 26 -6.17 14.14 -7.67
C TYR A 26 -6.53 14.71 -6.29
N GLY A 27 -6.34 16.02 -6.10
CA GLY A 27 -6.60 16.72 -4.83
C GLY A 27 -8.08 16.90 -4.49
N PHE A 28 -9.01 16.45 -5.36
CA PHE A 28 -10.44 16.44 -5.09
C PHE A 28 -10.82 15.46 -3.98
N HIS A 29 -11.89 15.72 -3.28
CA HIS A 29 -12.53 14.81 -2.34
C HIS A 29 -14.03 14.74 -2.63
N ASP A 30 -14.63 13.60 -2.33
CA ASP A 30 -16.07 13.40 -2.37
C ASP A 30 -16.64 13.49 -0.95
N GLU A 31 -17.97 13.56 -0.82
CA GLU A 31 -18.63 13.56 0.51
C GLU A 31 -18.20 12.31 1.30
N ASP A 32 -17.97 12.49 2.60
CA ASP A 32 -17.67 11.39 3.52
C ASP A 32 -18.90 10.47 3.66
N VAL A 33 -18.93 9.41 2.87
CA VAL A 33 -19.94 8.34 2.98
C VAL A 33 -19.29 7.18 3.73
N SER A 34 -19.81 6.87 4.92
CA SER A 34 -19.35 5.71 5.67
C SER A 34 -20.49 5.01 6.36
N VAL A 35 -20.50 3.69 6.30
CA VAL A 35 -21.42 2.82 7.04
C VAL A 35 -21.01 2.74 8.50
N TYR A 36 -19.72 2.79 8.75
CA TYR A 36 -19.14 2.75 10.08
C TYR A 36 -17.80 3.50 10.14
N LYS A 37 -17.54 4.14 11.28
CA LYS A 37 -16.31 4.87 11.55
C LYS A 37 -15.93 4.74 13.02
N THR A 38 -14.68 4.36 13.33
CA THR A 38 -14.17 4.43 14.70
C THR A 38 -14.03 5.88 15.16
N GLY A 39 -14.01 6.08 16.47
CA GLY A 39 -13.55 7.35 17.04
C GLY A 39 -12.12 7.67 16.64
N LYS A 40 -11.69 8.92 16.91
CA LYS A 40 -10.29 9.31 16.83
C LYS A 40 -9.49 8.70 17.97
N GLY A 41 -8.21 8.48 17.72
CA GLY A 41 -7.23 8.00 18.69
C GLY A 41 -7.02 6.49 18.62
N LEU A 42 -5.78 6.13 18.93
CA LEU A 42 -5.33 4.74 19.00
C LEU A 42 -5.39 4.24 20.45
N SER A 43 -6.20 3.22 20.67
CA SER A 43 -6.35 2.57 21.98
C SER A 43 -6.52 1.06 21.82
N GLU A 44 -6.36 0.32 22.89
CA GLU A 44 -6.66 -1.12 22.91
C GLU A 44 -8.12 -1.39 22.50
N GLU A 45 -9.06 -0.52 22.92
CA GLU A 45 -10.46 -0.64 22.54
C GLU A 45 -10.65 -0.46 21.02
N THR A 46 -9.97 0.54 20.40
CA THR A 46 -10.00 0.73 18.94
C THR A 46 -9.51 -0.54 18.22
N VAL A 47 -8.44 -1.18 18.71
CA VAL A 47 -7.89 -2.41 18.14
C VAL A 47 -8.89 -3.57 18.24
N ARG A 48 -9.51 -3.74 19.41
CA ARG A 48 -10.56 -4.77 19.65
C ARG A 48 -11.80 -4.54 18.80
N GLU A 49 -12.19 -3.28 18.64
CA GLU A 49 -13.33 -2.90 17.81
C GLU A 49 -13.11 -3.25 16.34
N ILE A 50 -11.95 -2.94 15.77
CA ILE A 50 -11.58 -3.32 14.39
C ILE A 50 -11.69 -4.84 14.22
N SER A 51 -11.08 -5.61 15.11
CA SER A 51 -11.10 -7.07 15.03
C SER A 51 -12.51 -7.65 15.14
N ARG A 52 -13.36 -7.08 16.02
CA ARG A 52 -14.76 -7.46 16.19
C ARG A 52 -15.59 -7.21 14.93
N ILE A 53 -15.42 -6.04 14.31
CA ILE A 53 -16.16 -5.67 13.09
C ILE A 53 -15.77 -6.61 11.94
N LYS A 54 -14.48 -6.93 11.84
CA LYS A 54 -13.93 -7.83 10.82
C LYS A 54 -14.21 -9.31 11.10
N LYS A 55 -14.74 -9.64 12.30
CA LYS A 55 -15.03 -11.02 12.74
C LYS A 55 -13.80 -11.92 12.67
N GLU A 56 -12.67 -11.41 13.10
CA GLU A 56 -11.40 -12.11 13.06
C GLU A 56 -11.31 -13.27 14.06
N PRO A 57 -10.48 -14.29 13.78
CA PRO A 57 -10.20 -15.34 14.74
C PRO A 57 -9.38 -14.81 15.93
N GLU A 58 -9.51 -15.42 17.10
CA GLU A 58 -8.87 -15.00 18.35
C GLU A 58 -7.35 -14.83 18.23
N TRP A 59 -6.68 -15.69 17.46
CA TRP A 59 -5.23 -15.57 17.26
C TRP A 59 -4.82 -14.29 16.53
N MET A 60 -5.69 -13.75 15.62
CA MET A 60 -5.45 -12.49 14.94
C MET A 60 -5.67 -11.31 15.90
N LEU A 61 -6.74 -11.34 16.70
CA LEU A 61 -6.95 -10.35 17.74
C LEU A 61 -5.74 -10.28 18.69
N GLN A 62 -5.25 -11.44 19.17
CA GLN A 62 -4.09 -11.47 20.06
C GLN A 62 -2.85 -10.86 19.37
N ARG A 63 -2.63 -11.18 18.10
CA ARG A 63 -1.53 -10.59 17.32
C ARG A 63 -1.64 -9.07 17.18
N ARG A 64 -2.86 -8.55 16.99
CA ARG A 64 -3.10 -7.10 16.96
C ARG A 64 -2.77 -6.44 18.30
N LEU A 65 -3.18 -7.05 19.39
CA LEU A 65 -2.92 -6.54 20.76
C LEU A 65 -1.43 -6.57 21.09
N ASP A 66 -0.73 -7.64 20.75
CA ASP A 66 0.72 -7.73 20.93
C ASP A 66 1.44 -6.64 20.12
N ALA A 67 0.97 -6.39 18.91
CA ALA A 67 1.50 -5.33 18.05
C ALA A 67 1.20 -3.93 18.60
N TYR A 68 0.02 -3.71 19.16
CA TYR A 68 -0.34 -2.45 19.81
C TYR A 68 0.58 -2.16 21.01
N HIS A 69 0.81 -3.14 21.88
CA HIS A 69 1.74 -2.99 23.01
C HIS A 69 3.16 -2.72 22.51
N SER A 70 3.61 -3.45 21.49
CA SER A 70 4.92 -3.20 20.86
C SER A 70 5.02 -1.78 20.27
N PHE A 71 3.95 -1.28 19.66
CA PHE A 71 3.90 0.11 19.15
C PHE A 71 4.10 1.15 20.27
N LEU A 72 3.49 0.93 21.43
CA LEU A 72 3.63 1.85 22.57
C LEU A 72 5.06 1.89 23.13
N GLU A 73 5.76 0.74 23.10
CA GLU A 73 7.12 0.61 23.61
C GLU A 73 8.19 1.12 22.63
N GLN A 74 7.92 1.10 21.31
CA GLN A 74 8.89 1.48 20.30
C GLN A 74 8.98 3.00 20.12
N SER A 75 10.20 3.51 19.97
CA SER A 75 10.47 4.89 19.56
C SER A 75 10.32 5.06 18.05
N ASN A 76 10.16 6.31 17.61
CA ASN A 76 10.32 6.65 16.18
C ASN A 76 11.75 6.31 15.73
N PRO A 77 11.94 5.93 14.44
CA PRO A 77 13.27 5.77 13.88
C PRO A 77 14.07 7.09 13.99
N ASP A 78 15.34 6.97 14.33
CA ASP A 78 16.29 8.10 14.45
C ASP A 78 17.09 8.36 13.15
N TRP A 79 16.87 7.52 12.14
CA TRP A 79 17.53 7.57 10.83
C TRP A 79 16.57 8.04 9.73
N GLY A 80 16.13 9.09 9.58
CA GLY A 80 15.16 9.55 8.59
C GLY A 80 14.65 10.94 8.91
N PRO A 81 13.50 11.32 8.36
CA PRO A 81 12.88 12.59 8.72
C PRO A 81 12.42 12.56 10.18
N ASP A 82 12.34 13.74 10.78
CA ASP A 82 11.74 13.91 12.10
C ASP A 82 10.24 13.58 12.03
N LEU A 83 9.80 12.62 12.85
CA LEU A 83 8.43 12.13 12.97
C LEU A 83 7.83 12.41 14.35
N SER A 84 8.47 13.24 15.16
CA SER A 84 8.05 13.55 16.54
C SER A 84 6.73 14.33 16.62
N GLU A 85 6.36 15.02 15.54
CA GLU A 85 5.13 15.82 15.48
C GLU A 85 3.87 14.97 15.13
N ILE A 86 4.02 13.67 14.88
CA ILE A 86 2.87 12.80 14.60
C ILE A 86 2.06 12.60 15.87
N ASP A 87 0.86 13.15 15.89
CA ASP A 87 -0.12 12.93 16.95
C ASP A 87 -1.05 11.77 16.58
N PHE A 88 -0.79 10.60 17.17
CA PHE A 88 -1.57 9.39 16.92
C PHE A 88 -3.02 9.47 17.44
N ASP A 89 -3.34 10.45 18.27
CA ASP A 89 -4.71 10.65 18.77
C ASP A 89 -5.57 11.48 17.81
N ASP A 90 -4.99 12.14 16.80
CA ASP A 90 -5.75 12.95 15.81
C ASP A 90 -6.26 12.14 14.60
N TYR A 91 -5.91 10.86 14.48
CA TYR A 91 -6.32 10.02 13.34
C TYR A 91 -7.52 9.13 13.67
N THR A 92 -8.33 8.87 12.63
CA THR A 92 -9.31 7.78 12.59
C THR A 92 -8.65 6.54 12.01
N TYR A 93 -8.74 5.42 12.70
CA TYR A 93 -8.01 4.19 12.35
C TYR A 93 -8.77 3.20 11.47
N TYR A 94 -10.08 3.35 11.38
CA TYR A 94 -10.90 2.51 10.53
C TYR A 94 -12.18 3.22 10.08
N ILE A 95 -12.42 3.19 8.77
CA ILE A 95 -13.64 3.66 8.12
C ILE A 95 -14.12 2.58 7.16
N LYS A 96 -15.37 2.10 7.36
CA LYS A 96 -16.04 1.19 6.46
C LYS A 96 -16.91 2.00 5.49
N PRO A 97 -16.54 2.11 4.21
CA PRO A 97 -17.24 2.96 3.25
C PRO A 97 -18.54 2.32 2.73
N SER A 98 -18.60 0.98 2.64
CA SER A 98 -19.75 0.25 2.11
C SER A 98 -20.02 -1.03 2.89
N GLU A 99 -21.22 -1.61 2.75
CA GLU A 99 -21.55 -2.88 3.41
C GLU A 99 -20.89 -4.10 2.80
N LYS A 100 -20.62 -4.05 1.49
CA LYS A 100 -20.08 -5.17 0.72
C LYS A 100 -18.99 -4.71 -0.25
N GLN A 101 -18.19 -5.68 -0.64
CA GLN A 101 -17.32 -5.61 -1.80
C GLN A 101 -18.12 -6.07 -3.02
N GLU A 102 -18.09 -5.29 -4.09
CA GLU A 102 -18.84 -5.55 -5.31
C GLU A 102 -17.95 -6.16 -6.40
N LYS A 103 -18.56 -6.92 -7.30
CA LYS A 103 -17.89 -7.56 -8.45
C LYS A 103 -18.17 -6.84 -9.78
N SER A 104 -19.09 -5.90 -9.77
CA SER A 104 -19.45 -5.07 -10.92
C SER A 104 -19.36 -3.60 -10.52
N TRP A 105 -18.79 -2.77 -11.40
CA TRP A 105 -18.76 -1.32 -11.20
C TRP A 105 -20.15 -0.69 -11.07
N ASP A 106 -21.17 -1.27 -11.69
CA ASP A 106 -22.54 -0.78 -11.62
C ASP A 106 -23.16 -0.94 -10.23
N GLU A 107 -22.62 -1.85 -9.41
CA GLU A 107 -23.08 -2.13 -8.03
C GLU A 107 -22.32 -1.30 -7.00
N VAL A 108 -21.17 -0.72 -7.35
CA VAL A 108 -20.40 0.17 -6.47
C VAL A 108 -21.20 1.46 -6.22
N PRO A 109 -21.28 1.96 -4.96
CA PRO A 109 -21.95 3.22 -4.68
C PRO A 109 -21.49 4.36 -5.60
N GLU A 110 -22.44 5.14 -6.13
CA GLU A 110 -22.19 6.13 -7.19
C GLU A 110 -21.06 7.11 -6.82
N THR A 111 -21.06 7.63 -5.61
CA THR A 111 -20.01 8.55 -5.14
C THR A 111 -18.61 7.95 -5.18
N ILE A 112 -18.48 6.67 -4.82
CA ILE A 112 -17.21 5.94 -4.86
C ILE A 112 -16.84 5.62 -6.31
N ARG A 113 -17.81 5.18 -7.12
CA ARG A 113 -17.60 4.89 -8.55
C ARG A 113 -17.11 6.12 -9.30
N ASP A 114 -17.73 7.27 -9.09
CA ASP A 114 -17.34 8.54 -9.72
C ASP A 114 -15.89 8.92 -9.38
N THR A 115 -15.43 8.60 -8.17
CA THR A 115 -14.03 8.78 -7.79
C THR A 115 -13.11 7.95 -8.67
N PHE A 116 -13.39 6.64 -8.84
CA PHE A 116 -12.56 5.75 -9.63
C PHE A 116 -12.68 5.99 -11.14
N ASP A 117 -13.81 6.47 -11.63
CA ASP A 117 -13.99 6.91 -13.01
C ASP A 117 -13.10 8.13 -13.34
N LYS A 118 -13.07 9.13 -12.46
CA LYS A 118 -12.16 10.29 -12.56
C LYS A 118 -10.67 9.88 -12.56
N LEU A 119 -10.35 8.73 -11.94
CA LEU A 119 -9.01 8.17 -11.90
C LEU A 119 -8.70 7.25 -13.09
N GLY A 120 -9.67 6.95 -13.94
CA GLY A 120 -9.54 6.13 -15.15
C GLY A 120 -9.34 4.62 -14.87
N ILE A 121 -9.68 4.13 -13.68
CA ILE A 121 -9.46 2.73 -13.28
C ILE A 121 -10.31 1.73 -14.08
N PRO A 122 -11.64 1.94 -14.29
CA PRO A 122 -12.46 1.00 -15.05
C PRO A 122 -11.98 0.81 -16.50
N GLU A 123 -11.50 1.87 -17.14
CA GLU A 123 -10.97 1.79 -18.52
C GLU A 123 -9.66 0.98 -18.55
N ALA A 124 -8.77 1.17 -17.57
CA ALA A 124 -7.51 0.43 -17.49
C ALA A 124 -7.74 -1.06 -17.26
N GLU A 125 -8.72 -1.43 -16.41
CA GLU A 125 -9.11 -2.81 -16.14
C GLU A 125 -9.48 -3.55 -17.42
N GLN A 126 -10.42 -2.99 -18.21
CA GLN A 126 -10.92 -3.64 -19.42
C GLN A 126 -9.83 -3.92 -20.45
N LYS A 127 -8.81 -3.07 -20.54
CA LYS A 127 -7.81 -3.12 -21.61
C LYS A 127 -6.54 -3.88 -21.25
N PHE A 128 -6.06 -3.77 -20.00
CA PHE A 128 -4.67 -4.05 -19.68
C PHE A 128 -4.44 -5.01 -18.51
N LEU A 129 -5.46 -5.30 -17.70
CA LEU A 129 -5.28 -6.00 -16.43
C LEU A 129 -5.80 -7.44 -16.46
N ALA A 130 -5.16 -8.30 -15.69
CA ALA A 130 -5.62 -9.67 -15.40
C ALA A 130 -6.61 -9.69 -14.23
N GLY A 131 -6.57 -8.68 -13.39
CA GLY A 131 -7.48 -8.47 -12.26
C GLY A 131 -7.25 -7.11 -11.64
N VAL A 132 -8.29 -6.58 -10.99
CA VAL A 132 -8.24 -5.29 -10.30
C VAL A 132 -8.90 -5.36 -8.94
N SER A 133 -8.36 -4.63 -8.00
CA SER A 133 -8.93 -4.40 -6.67
C SER A 133 -8.89 -2.91 -6.37
N THR A 134 -9.97 -2.33 -5.87
CA THR A 134 -9.98 -0.93 -5.48
C THR A 134 -10.39 -0.79 -4.03
N GLN A 135 -9.54 -0.14 -3.27
CA GLN A 135 -9.77 0.18 -1.86
C GLN A 135 -10.12 1.67 -1.71
N TYR A 136 -11.18 1.92 -0.97
CA TYR A 136 -11.59 3.25 -0.57
C TYR A 136 -11.61 3.29 0.96
N GLU A 137 -10.86 4.20 1.54
CA GLU A 137 -10.61 4.24 2.98
C GLU A 137 -9.98 2.94 3.51
N SER A 138 -10.66 2.23 4.41
CA SER A 138 -10.13 1.03 5.06
C SER A 138 -10.53 -0.28 4.39
N GLU A 139 -11.41 -0.27 3.38
CA GLU A 139 -11.99 -1.49 2.82
C GLU A 139 -11.88 -1.54 1.30
N VAL A 140 -11.71 -2.74 0.76
CA VAL A 140 -11.86 -2.99 -0.68
C VAL A 140 -13.35 -2.92 -1.03
N VAL A 141 -13.69 -2.06 -1.98
CA VAL A 141 -15.07 -1.79 -2.41
C VAL A 141 -15.41 -2.47 -3.73
N TYR A 142 -14.42 -2.75 -4.55
CA TYR A 142 -14.58 -3.46 -5.82
C TYR A 142 -13.40 -4.42 -6.04
N HIS A 143 -13.71 -5.62 -6.54
CA HIS A 143 -12.72 -6.61 -6.91
C HIS A 143 -13.22 -7.45 -8.08
N ASN A 144 -12.35 -7.65 -9.07
CA ASN A 144 -12.62 -8.53 -10.19
C ASN A 144 -11.32 -9.16 -10.70
N MET A 145 -11.40 -10.39 -11.21
CA MET A 145 -10.31 -11.10 -11.87
C MET A 145 -10.83 -11.83 -13.09
N LEU A 146 -10.01 -11.96 -14.14
CA LEU A 146 -10.38 -12.71 -15.33
C LEU A 146 -10.55 -14.20 -14.99
N GLU A 147 -11.62 -14.83 -15.50
CA GLU A 147 -11.95 -16.24 -15.28
C GLU A 147 -10.78 -17.17 -15.65
N GLU A 148 -10.10 -16.88 -16.77
CA GLU A 148 -8.92 -17.64 -17.22
C GLU A 148 -7.74 -17.60 -16.23
N VAL A 149 -7.68 -16.61 -15.34
CA VAL A 149 -6.67 -16.47 -14.30
C VAL A 149 -7.10 -17.23 -13.04
N GLU A 150 -8.39 -17.20 -12.70
CA GLU A 150 -8.99 -18.01 -11.63
C GLU A 150 -8.85 -19.49 -11.92
N GLU A 151 -9.12 -19.93 -13.17
CA GLU A 151 -8.98 -21.32 -13.61
C GLU A 151 -7.54 -21.86 -13.47
N LYS A 152 -6.53 -20.98 -13.53
CA LYS A 152 -5.12 -21.35 -13.26
C LYS A 152 -4.83 -21.54 -11.77
N GLY A 153 -5.81 -21.32 -10.90
CA GLY A 153 -5.68 -21.43 -9.45
C GLY A 153 -5.00 -20.23 -8.78
N VAL A 154 -4.91 -19.11 -9.47
CA VAL A 154 -4.42 -17.86 -8.89
C VAL A 154 -5.45 -17.35 -7.89
N ILE A 155 -4.96 -16.95 -6.72
CA ILE A 155 -5.78 -16.27 -5.70
C ILE A 155 -5.39 -14.80 -5.73
N PHE A 156 -6.37 -13.94 -5.92
CA PHE A 156 -6.24 -12.49 -5.75
C PHE A 156 -7.45 -12.03 -4.96
N LEU A 157 -7.24 -11.62 -3.74
CA LEU A 157 -8.28 -11.20 -2.79
C LEU A 157 -7.81 -9.96 -2.02
N ASP A 158 -8.71 -9.28 -1.35
CA ASP A 158 -8.31 -8.44 -0.24
C ASP A 158 -7.77 -9.30 0.93
N THR A 159 -6.95 -8.70 1.76
CA THR A 159 -6.26 -9.43 2.84
C THR A 159 -7.21 -9.91 3.92
N ASP A 160 -8.34 -9.23 4.13
CA ASP A 160 -9.36 -9.63 5.08
C ASP A 160 -10.13 -10.87 4.61
N SER A 161 -10.45 -10.94 3.32
CA SER A 161 -11.06 -12.13 2.70
C SER A 161 -10.09 -13.31 2.72
N ALA A 162 -8.80 -13.07 2.44
CA ALA A 162 -7.78 -14.11 2.49
C ALA A 162 -7.62 -14.73 3.88
N LEU A 163 -7.71 -13.94 4.94
CA LEU A 163 -7.70 -14.44 6.32
C LEU A 163 -8.85 -15.40 6.59
N ARG A 164 -10.04 -15.15 6.02
CA ARG A 164 -11.23 -15.97 6.20
C ARG A 164 -11.25 -17.22 5.32
N GLU A 165 -10.86 -17.08 4.07
CA GLU A 165 -11.01 -18.12 3.02
C GLU A 165 -9.80 -19.03 2.89
N HIS A 166 -8.60 -18.51 3.23
CA HIS A 166 -7.32 -19.23 3.14
C HIS A 166 -6.50 -19.11 4.44
N PRO A 167 -7.08 -19.44 5.62
CA PRO A 167 -6.46 -19.18 6.93
C PRO A 167 -5.11 -19.88 7.09
N GLU A 168 -4.94 -21.10 6.59
CA GLU A 168 -3.68 -21.86 6.71
C GLU A 168 -2.53 -21.17 5.94
N LEU A 169 -2.83 -20.72 4.72
CA LEU A 169 -1.88 -20.04 3.86
C LEU A 169 -1.53 -18.66 4.46
N PHE A 170 -2.56 -17.98 4.96
CA PHE A 170 -2.41 -16.68 5.62
C PHE A 170 -1.52 -16.79 6.87
N GLU A 171 -1.81 -17.68 7.80
CA GLU A 171 -1.06 -17.86 9.04
C GLU A 171 0.40 -18.25 8.79
N LYS A 172 0.64 -19.03 7.74
CA LYS A 172 1.98 -19.47 7.35
C LYS A 172 2.90 -18.31 6.99
N TYR A 173 2.38 -17.27 6.34
CA TYR A 173 3.20 -16.21 5.74
C TYR A 173 3.04 -14.83 6.40
N PHE A 174 1.86 -14.50 6.90
CA PHE A 174 1.55 -13.18 7.45
C PHE A 174 2.42 -12.82 8.66
N GLY A 175 3.08 -11.66 8.60
CA GLY A 175 3.89 -11.14 9.70
C GLY A 175 5.15 -11.93 10.00
N LYS A 176 5.62 -12.78 9.06
CA LYS A 176 6.86 -13.55 9.23
C LYS A 176 8.07 -12.84 8.63
N LEU A 177 7.86 -12.03 7.62
CA LEU A 177 8.92 -11.29 6.94
C LEU A 177 9.06 -9.87 7.47
N VAL A 178 7.93 -9.24 7.81
CA VAL A 178 7.86 -7.97 8.54
C VAL A 178 7.05 -8.18 9.82
N PRO A 179 7.67 -8.67 10.89
CA PRO A 179 7.00 -8.81 12.19
C PRO A 179 6.69 -7.44 12.80
N TYR A 180 5.75 -7.37 13.73
CA TYR A 180 5.43 -6.13 14.44
C TYR A 180 6.58 -5.59 15.29
N THR A 181 7.60 -6.39 15.54
CA THR A 181 8.82 -5.98 16.27
C THR A 181 9.87 -5.32 15.35
N ASP A 182 9.64 -5.26 14.04
CA ASP A 182 10.59 -4.73 13.06
C ASP A 182 10.83 -3.21 13.23
N ASN A 183 9.75 -2.46 13.33
CA ASN A 183 9.76 -1.01 13.58
C ASN A 183 8.39 -0.53 14.06
N LYS A 184 8.34 0.69 14.60
CA LYS A 184 7.12 1.31 15.16
C LYS A 184 5.93 1.30 14.19
N TYR A 185 6.15 1.56 12.89
CA TYR A 185 5.08 1.63 11.89
C TYR A 185 4.64 0.24 11.40
N ALA A 186 5.50 -0.77 11.45
CA ALA A 186 5.12 -2.16 11.26
C ALA A 186 4.28 -2.68 12.44
N ALA A 187 4.59 -2.23 13.67
CA ALA A 187 3.76 -2.49 14.84
C ALA A 187 2.39 -1.83 14.70
N LEU A 188 2.35 -0.53 14.36
CA LEU A 188 1.11 0.20 14.11
C LEU A 188 0.25 -0.48 13.04
N ASN A 189 0.83 -0.76 11.87
CA ASN A 189 0.12 -1.48 10.81
C ASN A 189 -0.43 -2.81 11.32
N THR A 190 0.37 -3.64 11.99
CA THR A 190 -0.09 -4.94 12.49
C THR A 190 -1.22 -4.82 13.50
N ALA A 191 -1.26 -3.75 14.30
CA ALA A 191 -2.33 -3.50 15.26
C ALA A 191 -3.66 -3.13 14.59
N VAL A 192 -3.64 -2.33 13.51
CA VAL A 192 -4.85 -1.72 12.94
C VAL A 192 -5.05 -1.97 11.44
N TRP A 193 -4.30 -2.88 10.81
CA TRP A 193 -4.40 -3.12 9.38
C TRP A 193 -5.82 -3.43 8.91
N SER A 194 -6.13 -2.97 7.70
CA SER A 194 -7.37 -3.21 6.98
C SER A 194 -7.13 -3.21 5.49
N GLY A 195 -7.77 -4.13 4.77
CA GLY A 195 -7.63 -4.22 3.32
C GLY A 195 -6.19 -4.57 2.89
N GLY A 196 -5.81 -4.06 1.74
CA GLY A 196 -4.59 -4.47 1.06
C GLY A 196 -4.84 -5.65 0.12
N SER A 197 -3.77 -6.27 -0.38
CA SER A 197 -3.86 -7.31 -1.40
C SER A 197 -3.24 -8.61 -0.93
N PHE A 198 -3.98 -9.70 -1.10
CA PHE A 198 -3.47 -11.05 -0.95
C PHE A 198 -3.37 -11.71 -2.33
N ILE A 199 -2.18 -12.15 -2.71
CA ILE A 199 -1.94 -12.79 -4.00
C ILE A 199 -1.19 -14.10 -3.77
N TYR A 200 -1.73 -15.19 -4.32
CA TYR A 200 -1.02 -16.45 -4.44
C TYR A 200 -1.00 -16.89 -5.90
N VAL A 201 0.19 -17.06 -6.45
CA VAL A 201 0.39 -17.55 -7.82
C VAL A 201 0.95 -18.96 -7.76
N PRO A 202 0.19 -19.98 -8.22
CA PRO A 202 0.59 -21.38 -8.11
C PRO A 202 1.85 -21.71 -8.91
N LYS A 203 2.46 -22.83 -8.56
CA LYS A 203 3.68 -23.36 -9.21
C LYS A 203 3.57 -23.39 -10.73
N GLY A 204 4.55 -22.77 -11.40
CA GLY A 204 4.69 -22.76 -12.86
C GLY A 204 3.71 -21.86 -13.60
N VAL A 205 2.84 -21.13 -12.91
CA VAL A 205 1.87 -20.22 -13.53
C VAL A 205 2.53 -18.90 -13.89
N THR A 206 2.38 -18.47 -15.14
CA THR A 206 2.81 -17.16 -15.62
C THR A 206 1.58 -16.32 -15.98
N LEU A 207 1.55 -15.08 -15.51
CA LEU A 207 0.53 -14.09 -15.87
C LEU A 207 1.08 -13.14 -16.93
N ASP A 208 0.42 -13.09 -18.09
CA ASP A 208 0.82 -12.22 -19.21
C ASP A 208 0.43 -10.75 -18.99
N LYS A 209 -0.62 -10.53 -18.18
CA LYS A 209 -1.10 -9.20 -17.80
C LYS A 209 -0.92 -8.98 -16.31
N PRO A 210 -0.69 -7.74 -15.86
CA PRO A 210 -0.55 -7.45 -14.44
C PRO A 210 -1.87 -7.57 -13.67
N LEU A 211 -1.75 -7.87 -12.38
CA LEU A 211 -2.77 -7.61 -11.37
C LEU A 211 -2.57 -6.20 -10.84
N GLN A 212 -3.64 -5.48 -10.53
CA GLN A 212 -3.53 -4.12 -10.00
C GLN A 212 -4.41 -3.91 -8.79
N SER A 213 -3.87 -3.20 -7.78
CA SER A 213 -4.67 -2.60 -6.72
C SER A 213 -4.54 -1.08 -6.74
N TYR A 214 -5.64 -0.41 -6.43
CA TYR A 214 -5.69 1.02 -6.32
C TYR A 214 -6.23 1.44 -4.95
N PHE A 215 -5.49 2.32 -4.26
CA PHE A 215 -5.81 2.77 -2.92
C PHE A 215 -6.15 4.27 -2.92
N ARG A 216 -7.30 4.61 -2.35
CA ARG A 216 -7.75 5.98 -2.22
C ARG A 216 -8.07 6.30 -0.76
N ILE A 217 -7.38 7.27 -0.18
CA ILE A 217 -7.82 7.97 1.03
C ILE A 217 -8.79 9.06 0.56
N ASN A 218 -9.90 9.27 1.25
CA ASN A 218 -10.82 10.35 0.95
C ASN A 218 -11.07 11.27 2.15
N SER A 219 -11.14 10.74 3.37
CA SER A 219 -11.49 11.52 4.56
C SER A 219 -10.28 12.24 5.16
N MET A 220 -10.52 13.43 5.72
CA MET A 220 -9.50 14.21 6.43
C MET A 220 -9.09 13.52 7.75
N SER A 221 -7.80 13.58 8.12
CA SER A 221 -7.24 12.93 9.31
C SER A 221 -7.51 11.43 9.35
N MET A 222 -7.59 10.78 8.19
CA MET A 222 -7.71 9.34 8.06
C MET A 222 -6.33 8.68 8.13
N GLY A 223 -6.26 7.56 8.87
CA GLY A 223 -5.16 6.61 8.76
C GLY A 223 -5.53 5.45 7.84
N GLN A 224 -4.72 5.18 6.81
CA GLN A 224 -4.86 4.00 5.96
C GLN A 224 -3.70 3.04 6.21
N PHE A 225 -4.01 1.80 6.52
CA PHE A 225 -3.06 0.80 7.04
C PHE A 225 -3.19 -0.52 6.29
N GLU A 226 -3.05 -0.49 4.96
CA GLU A 226 -3.16 -1.71 4.17
C GLU A 226 -2.01 -2.69 4.44
N ARG A 227 -2.33 -3.99 4.30
CA ARG A 227 -1.37 -5.09 4.43
C ARG A 227 -1.38 -5.95 3.18
N THR A 228 -0.31 -5.90 2.41
CA THR A 228 -0.16 -6.68 1.18
C THR A 228 0.73 -7.90 1.43
N LEU A 229 0.23 -9.09 1.02
CA LEU A 229 0.93 -10.34 1.12
C LEU A 229 0.91 -11.07 -0.23
N ILE A 230 2.08 -11.27 -0.83
CA ILE A 230 2.22 -11.90 -2.15
C ILE A 230 3.08 -13.16 -2.02
N ILE A 231 2.57 -14.29 -2.49
CA ILE A 231 3.28 -15.56 -2.55
C ILE A 231 3.36 -15.99 -4.01
N VAL A 232 4.57 -16.03 -4.56
CA VAL A 232 4.84 -16.49 -5.94
C VAL A 232 5.53 -17.83 -5.84
N ASP A 233 4.80 -18.91 -6.15
CA ASP A 233 5.27 -20.28 -5.96
C ASP A 233 6.32 -20.66 -7.00
N GLU A 234 6.92 -21.82 -6.86
CA GLU A 234 8.06 -22.29 -7.66
C GLU A 234 7.83 -22.15 -9.17
N GLY A 235 8.71 -21.44 -9.85
CA GLY A 235 8.68 -21.23 -11.30
C GLY A 235 7.55 -20.33 -11.80
N ALA A 236 6.78 -19.70 -10.93
CA ALA A 236 5.72 -18.78 -11.30
C ALA A 236 6.26 -17.37 -11.65
N ASP A 237 5.49 -16.60 -12.42
CA ASP A 237 5.84 -15.24 -12.82
C ASP A 237 4.62 -14.31 -12.72
N VAL A 238 4.76 -13.19 -12.00
CA VAL A 238 3.70 -12.21 -11.81
C VAL A 238 4.21 -10.79 -11.82
N HIS A 239 3.45 -9.91 -12.43
CA HIS A 239 3.59 -8.46 -12.29
C HIS A 239 2.38 -7.91 -11.52
N TYR A 240 2.65 -7.27 -10.39
CA TYR A 240 1.64 -6.56 -9.61
C TYR A 240 1.90 -5.06 -9.64
N VAL A 241 0.85 -4.29 -9.83
CA VAL A 241 0.88 -2.83 -9.91
C VAL A 241 0.05 -2.24 -8.78
N GLU A 242 0.59 -1.26 -8.10
CA GLU A 242 -0.09 -0.52 -7.04
C GLU A 242 -0.16 0.97 -7.38
N GLY A 243 -1.33 1.53 -7.30
CA GLY A 243 -1.56 2.96 -7.43
C GLY A 243 -2.16 3.54 -6.15
N CYS A 244 -1.67 4.72 -5.72
CA CYS A 244 -2.17 5.37 -4.52
C CYS A 244 -2.36 6.87 -4.75
N THR A 245 -3.51 7.41 -4.29
CA THR A 245 -3.78 8.86 -4.27
C THR A 245 -4.55 9.27 -3.02
N ALA A 246 -4.50 10.56 -2.72
CA ALA A 246 -5.28 11.18 -1.64
C ALA A 246 -5.68 12.61 -1.99
N PRO A 247 -6.77 13.16 -1.42
CA PRO A 247 -7.13 14.55 -1.57
C PRO A 247 -6.19 15.47 -0.82
N THR A 248 -6.25 16.76 -1.14
CA THR A 248 -5.50 17.79 -0.43
C THR A 248 -6.32 18.37 0.70
N TYR A 249 -5.84 18.22 1.93
CA TYR A 249 -6.43 18.79 3.13
C TYR A 249 -5.43 19.67 3.89
N SER A 250 -5.94 20.46 4.82
CA SER A 250 -5.14 21.31 5.71
C SER A 250 -4.44 20.55 6.84
N LYS A 251 -4.85 19.33 7.12
CA LYS A 251 -4.24 18.42 8.10
C LYS A 251 -3.64 17.22 7.41
N ASP A 252 -2.58 16.67 8.00
CA ASP A 252 -1.95 15.47 7.51
C ASP A 252 -2.85 14.25 7.69
N SER A 253 -2.80 13.34 6.71
CA SER A 253 -3.32 11.98 6.81
C SER A 253 -2.16 11.00 6.85
N LEU A 254 -2.34 9.89 7.56
CA LEU A 254 -1.29 8.89 7.79
C LEU A 254 -1.52 7.66 6.91
N HIS A 255 -0.51 7.34 6.11
CA HIS A 255 -0.46 6.08 5.37
C HIS A 255 0.72 5.24 5.90
N ALA A 256 0.42 4.13 6.55
CA ALA A 256 1.43 3.23 7.09
C ALA A 256 1.15 1.80 6.64
N ALA A 257 1.70 1.43 5.50
CA ALA A 257 1.50 0.13 4.87
C ALA A 257 2.64 -0.85 5.14
N VAL A 258 2.31 -2.14 5.05
CA VAL A 258 3.31 -3.21 5.08
C VAL A 258 3.11 -4.15 3.90
N VAL A 259 4.21 -4.45 3.19
CA VAL A 259 4.23 -5.38 2.07
C VAL A 259 5.21 -6.51 2.34
N GLU A 260 4.71 -7.75 2.26
CA GLU A 260 5.50 -8.98 2.40
C GLU A 260 5.40 -9.81 1.13
N ILE A 261 6.53 -10.15 0.51
CA ILE A 261 6.57 -10.93 -0.72
C ILE A 261 7.48 -12.14 -0.57
N TYR A 262 6.98 -13.31 -0.94
CA TYR A 262 7.73 -14.56 -0.99
C TYR A 262 7.88 -15.01 -2.44
N VAL A 263 9.13 -15.01 -2.94
CA VAL A 263 9.44 -15.41 -4.32
C VAL A 263 10.18 -16.74 -4.25
N HIS A 264 9.45 -17.83 -4.48
CA HIS A 264 9.99 -19.18 -4.36
C HIS A 264 10.96 -19.53 -5.49
N LYS A 265 11.53 -20.73 -5.44
CA LYS A 265 12.57 -21.20 -6.36
C LYS A 265 12.19 -20.98 -7.83
N ASN A 266 13.10 -20.41 -8.62
CA ASN A 266 12.93 -20.10 -10.05
C ASN A 266 11.76 -19.13 -10.37
N ALA A 267 11.08 -18.57 -9.37
CA ALA A 267 9.96 -17.67 -9.58
C ALA A 267 10.44 -16.22 -9.82
N LYS A 268 9.54 -15.41 -10.39
CA LYS A 268 9.76 -14.00 -10.61
C LYS A 268 8.59 -13.18 -10.11
N CYS A 269 8.90 -12.07 -9.48
CA CYS A 269 7.90 -11.10 -9.05
C CYS A 269 8.36 -9.69 -9.41
N ARG A 270 7.55 -8.96 -10.17
CA ARG A 270 7.70 -7.52 -10.34
C ARG A 270 6.61 -6.82 -9.57
N TYR A 271 6.99 -5.88 -8.73
CA TYR A 271 6.07 -5.02 -7.99
C TYR A 271 6.33 -3.57 -8.40
N SER A 272 5.39 -2.98 -9.10
CA SER A 272 5.46 -1.59 -9.51
C SER A 272 4.52 -0.74 -8.69
N THR A 273 5.01 0.34 -8.12
CA THR A 273 4.19 1.31 -7.37
C THR A 273 4.23 2.67 -8.05
N VAL A 274 3.07 3.27 -8.25
CA VAL A 274 2.96 4.67 -8.61
C VAL A 274 2.18 5.38 -7.51
N GLN A 275 2.92 6.06 -6.64
CA GLN A 275 2.34 6.86 -5.56
C GLN A 275 2.39 8.33 -5.94
N ASN A 276 1.21 8.92 -6.11
CA ASN A 276 1.05 10.33 -6.38
C ASN A 276 0.18 10.94 -5.27
N TRP A 277 0.85 11.25 -4.18
CA TRP A 277 0.23 11.74 -2.96
C TRP A 277 0.10 13.27 -2.95
N SER A 278 -0.96 13.76 -2.33
CA SER A 278 -1.04 15.17 -1.95
C SER A 278 0.00 15.55 -0.89
N SER A 279 0.28 16.84 -0.77
CA SER A 279 1.34 17.37 0.11
C SER A 279 1.08 17.23 1.61
N ASN A 280 -0.08 16.71 2.00
CA ASN A 280 -0.47 16.47 3.39
C ASN A 280 -0.46 14.98 3.78
N ILE A 281 0.29 14.13 3.09
CA ILE A 281 0.38 12.70 3.41
C ILE A 281 1.71 12.38 4.10
N LEU A 282 1.61 11.72 5.25
CA LEU A 282 2.72 11.03 5.89
C LEU A 282 2.72 9.58 5.40
N ASN A 283 3.63 9.26 4.48
CA ASN A 283 3.70 7.96 3.81
C ASN A 283 4.84 7.12 4.40
N LEU A 284 4.51 6.21 5.31
CA LEU A 284 5.48 5.43 6.12
C LEU A 284 5.30 3.94 5.83
N VAL A 285 6.08 3.41 4.88
CA VAL A 285 5.85 2.07 4.31
C VAL A 285 7.05 1.15 4.47
N THR A 286 6.79 -0.04 5.02
CA THR A 286 7.79 -1.11 5.11
C THR A 286 7.51 -2.17 4.05
N LYS A 287 8.46 -2.38 3.12
CA LYS A 287 8.35 -3.40 2.06
C LYS A 287 9.50 -4.40 2.16
N ARG A 288 9.20 -5.70 2.15
CA ARG A 288 10.22 -6.73 2.20
C ARG A 288 9.87 -7.93 1.33
N ALA A 289 10.83 -8.38 0.54
CA ALA A 289 10.72 -9.59 -0.25
C ALA A 289 11.78 -10.61 0.19
N LYS A 290 11.41 -11.89 0.23
CA LYS A 290 12.33 -13.01 0.42
C LYS A 290 12.44 -13.81 -0.86
N CYS A 291 13.66 -13.89 -1.41
CA CYS A 291 13.98 -14.59 -2.65
C CYS A 291 14.68 -15.91 -2.32
N TYR A 292 14.12 -17.00 -2.77
CA TYR A 292 14.68 -18.34 -2.67
C TYR A 292 15.59 -18.66 -3.87
N GLU A 293 16.01 -19.91 -4.03
CA GLU A 293 16.97 -20.32 -5.04
C GLU A 293 16.59 -19.85 -6.45
N ASN A 294 17.49 -19.13 -7.12
CA ASN A 294 17.33 -18.60 -8.48
C ASN A 294 16.05 -17.74 -8.67
N ALA A 295 15.44 -17.25 -7.61
CA ALA A 295 14.29 -16.34 -7.67
C ALA A 295 14.73 -14.90 -8.03
N HIS A 296 13.82 -14.13 -8.61
CA HIS A 296 14.08 -12.73 -8.94
C HIS A 296 12.95 -11.84 -8.48
N MET A 297 13.27 -10.87 -7.62
CA MET A 297 12.37 -9.79 -7.20
C MET A 297 12.75 -8.48 -7.85
N GLU A 298 11.78 -7.77 -8.42
CA GLU A 298 11.98 -6.42 -8.94
C GLU A 298 11.02 -5.44 -8.24
N TRP A 299 11.59 -4.47 -7.51
CA TRP A 299 10.88 -3.30 -7.00
C TRP A 299 11.03 -2.15 -7.98
N ILE A 300 9.91 -1.57 -8.43
CA ILE A 300 9.88 -0.39 -9.28
C ILE A 300 8.96 0.64 -8.64
N ASP A 301 9.54 1.67 -8.04
CA ASP A 301 8.81 2.65 -7.26
C ASP A 301 8.90 4.06 -7.87
N GLY A 302 7.76 4.63 -8.21
CA GLY A 302 7.58 6.04 -8.51
C GLY A 302 6.91 6.76 -7.34
N ASN A 303 7.61 7.69 -6.70
CA ASN A 303 7.15 8.39 -5.51
C ASN A 303 7.09 9.89 -5.80
N ILE A 304 5.89 10.46 -5.78
CA ILE A 304 5.62 11.88 -6.05
C ILE A 304 4.74 12.41 -4.94
N GLY A 305 5.00 13.63 -4.50
CA GLY A 305 4.20 14.27 -3.47
C GLY A 305 4.57 13.81 -2.06
N SER A 306 3.58 13.70 -1.18
CA SER A 306 3.69 13.51 0.27
C SER A 306 4.30 14.71 1.01
N HIS A 307 3.90 14.90 2.26
CA HIS A 307 4.65 15.75 3.21
C HIS A 307 5.96 15.07 3.58
N ILE A 308 5.85 13.85 4.07
CA ILE A 308 6.99 12.96 4.36
C ILE A 308 6.73 11.61 3.67
N ASN A 309 7.72 11.13 2.91
CA ASN A 309 7.71 9.79 2.36
C ASN A 309 8.94 9.02 2.86
N MET A 310 8.69 8.00 3.66
CA MET A 310 9.70 7.10 4.19
C MET A 310 9.35 5.68 3.77
N LYS A 311 9.91 5.24 2.65
CA LYS A 311 9.67 3.94 2.04
C LYS A 311 10.98 3.26 1.70
N TYR A 312 11.19 2.05 2.18
CA TYR A 312 12.44 1.32 2.01
C TYR A 312 12.19 -0.14 1.62
N PRO A 313 11.98 -0.39 0.31
CA PRO A 313 11.87 -1.75 -0.19
C PRO A 313 13.20 -2.50 -0.02
N ALA A 314 13.12 -3.75 0.43
CA ALA A 314 14.28 -4.60 0.64
C ALA A 314 14.08 -5.99 0.04
N CYS A 315 15.19 -6.62 -0.40
CA CYS A 315 15.25 -8.00 -0.85
C CYS A 315 16.17 -8.81 0.08
N ILE A 316 15.63 -9.85 0.70
CA ILE A 316 16.41 -10.88 1.40
C ILE A 316 16.75 -11.97 0.37
N LEU A 317 18.00 -12.03 -0.06
CA LEU A 317 18.49 -13.06 -0.96
C LEU A 317 18.88 -14.28 -0.13
N ALA A 318 17.89 -15.17 0.13
CA ALA A 318 18.00 -16.20 1.15
C ALA A 318 18.75 -17.45 0.68
N GLU A 319 18.81 -17.71 -0.64
CA GLU A 319 19.37 -18.92 -1.22
C GLU A 319 20.22 -18.60 -2.46
N PRO A 320 21.04 -19.55 -2.94
CA PRO A 320 21.95 -19.33 -4.08
C PRO A 320 21.22 -18.82 -5.34
N TYR A 321 21.89 -17.95 -6.08
CA TYR A 321 21.43 -17.34 -7.34
C TYR A 321 20.18 -16.46 -7.22
N ALA A 322 19.67 -16.21 -6.01
CA ALA A 322 18.60 -15.24 -5.80
C ALA A 322 19.04 -13.83 -6.24
N LYS A 323 18.11 -13.08 -6.84
CA LYS A 323 18.35 -11.74 -7.37
C LYS A 323 17.33 -10.76 -6.86
N GLY A 324 17.77 -9.54 -6.57
CA GLY A 324 16.92 -8.41 -6.25
C GLY A 324 17.29 -7.21 -7.10
N THR A 325 16.29 -6.58 -7.71
CA THR A 325 16.43 -5.30 -8.42
C THR A 325 15.56 -4.27 -7.71
N CYS A 326 16.11 -3.07 -7.47
CA CYS A 326 15.35 -1.97 -6.90
C CYS A 326 15.60 -0.71 -7.75
N ILE A 327 14.54 -0.20 -8.36
CA ILE A 327 14.53 1.07 -9.09
C ILE A 327 13.53 1.97 -8.37
N SER A 328 14.02 3.02 -7.71
CA SER A 328 13.18 3.97 -6.99
C SER A 328 13.43 5.38 -7.52
N ILE A 329 12.36 6.03 -7.93
CA ILE A 329 12.35 7.43 -8.34
C ILE A 329 11.55 8.20 -7.30
N ALA A 330 12.17 9.20 -6.68
CA ALA A 330 11.55 10.07 -5.70
C ALA A 330 11.65 11.53 -6.15
N VAL A 331 10.51 12.23 -6.12
CA VAL A 331 10.42 13.63 -6.48
C VAL A 331 9.84 14.42 -5.32
N ALA A 332 10.67 15.23 -4.67
CA ALA A 332 10.26 16.13 -3.61
C ALA A 332 10.11 17.56 -4.13
N SER A 333 8.99 18.20 -3.85
CA SER A 333 8.75 19.62 -4.06
C SER A 333 9.08 20.41 -2.77
N LYS A 334 8.78 21.70 -2.75
CA LYS A 334 9.02 22.56 -1.60
C LYS A 334 8.36 22.01 -0.33
N ASN A 335 9.09 21.96 0.77
CA ASN A 335 8.68 21.46 2.10
C ASN A 335 8.35 19.95 2.15
N GLN A 336 8.67 19.18 1.12
CA GLN A 336 8.52 17.74 1.11
C GLN A 336 9.84 17.04 1.46
N LYS A 337 9.75 15.86 2.08
CA LYS A 337 10.88 14.99 2.43
C LYS A 337 10.64 13.59 1.84
N GLN A 338 11.61 13.12 1.05
CA GLN A 338 11.57 11.83 0.38
C GLN A 338 12.78 10.97 0.81
#